data_f51d184a738164b3ad622fd2fb3d9ff6
#
_entry.id   f51d184a738164b3ad622fd2fb3d9ff6
#
_cell.length_a   1.000
_cell.length_b   1.000
_cell.length_c   1.000
_cell.angle_alpha   90.00
_cell.angle_beta   90.00
_cell.angle_gamma   90.00
#
_symmetry.space_group_name_H-M   'P 1'
#
loop_
_entity.id
_entity.type
_entity.pdbx_description
1 polymer ?
#
loop_
_entity_poly.entity_id
_entity_poly.type
_entity_poly.pdbx_seq_one_letter_code
_entity_poly.pdbx_strand_id
1 'polypeptide(L)'
;GGGNPISIEAIEEMQVVISPFDVRQTGFIGGGVNAITKSGTNTFQGSAYIYHQNENMRGDAIEGEQISGAREKDRKTTYGFTLGGPIVKDKLFLFVNGEMQKVPTVANRWRASEDGVADADNFISRTTTADLQKVSDYVKQKYGYDTGSYNSFPADESNYKFLARLDWNITNNHHLALRYNYTKNRVWNAPNPSSMDGGTRMSGARTSQYSMSFANSMYSMDNIVHSFSLDLNSRLTENLSNQFLATYTKADDVRGTDSDEFPFIDILKDNQIY
;
A
#
# COMPACT_ATOMS: atom_id res chain seq x y z
N GLY A 1 1.90 3.77 4.51
CA GLY A 1 1.17 2.93 5.45
C GLY A 1 1.58 1.49 5.34
N GLY A 2 2.22 0.93 6.37
CA GLY A 2 2.65 -0.45 6.41
C GLY A 2 1.45 -1.40 6.53
N GLY A 3 0.98 -1.91 5.41
CA GLY A 3 0.01 -3.01 5.42
C GLY A 3 0.68 -4.31 5.86
N ASN A 4 -0.09 -5.22 6.45
CA ASN A 4 0.39 -6.57 6.76
C ASN A 4 0.89 -7.24 5.45
N PRO A 5 2.12 -7.77 5.40
CA PRO A 5 2.70 -8.35 4.19
C PRO A 5 2.00 -9.65 3.75
N ILE A 6 1.25 -10.30 4.64
CA ILE A 6 0.52 -11.54 4.37
C ILE A 6 -0.96 -11.29 4.58
N SER A 7 -1.83 -11.84 3.71
CA SER A 7 -3.27 -11.82 3.91
C SER A 7 -3.65 -12.59 5.19
N ILE A 8 -4.61 -12.08 5.96
CA ILE A 8 -5.13 -12.77 7.15
C ILE A 8 -5.71 -14.13 6.76
N GLU A 9 -6.35 -14.24 5.61
CA GLU A 9 -6.92 -15.49 5.11
C GLU A 9 -5.89 -16.55 4.75
N ALA A 10 -4.62 -16.15 4.54
CA ALA A 10 -3.50 -17.07 4.31
C ALA A 10 -2.79 -17.50 5.59
N ILE A 11 -3.20 -16.97 6.76
CA ILE A 11 -2.59 -17.29 8.06
C ILE A 11 -3.39 -18.40 8.71
N GLU A 12 -2.70 -19.42 9.19
CA GLU A 12 -3.27 -20.51 9.98
C GLU A 12 -3.17 -20.20 11.48
N GLU A 13 -1.99 -19.69 11.92
CA GLU A 13 -1.71 -19.39 13.31
C GLU A 13 -0.82 -18.15 13.41
N MET A 14 -1.06 -17.33 14.43
CA MET A 14 -0.18 -16.23 14.81
C MET A 14 0.39 -16.49 16.20
N GLN A 15 1.72 -16.49 16.30
CA GLN A 15 2.45 -16.64 17.55
C GLN A 15 3.09 -15.30 17.93
N VAL A 16 2.76 -14.80 19.11
CA VAL A 16 3.40 -13.64 19.71
C VAL A 16 4.41 -14.14 20.74
N VAL A 17 5.68 -13.83 20.51
CA VAL A 17 6.79 -14.26 21.37
C VAL A 17 7.42 -13.02 22.00
N ILE A 18 7.45 -12.97 23.31
CA ILE A 18 8.06 -11.89 24.09
C ILE A 18 9.34 -12.43 24.73
N SER A 19 10.47 -11.81 24.42
CA SER A 19 11.80 -12.18 24.94
C SER A 19 12.14 -13.67 24.75
N PRO A 20 12.22 -14.19 23.52
CA PRO A 20 12.50 -15.62 23.30
C PRO A 20 13.93 -15.97 23.73
N PHE A 21 14.05 -17.07 24.44
CA PHE A 21 15.34 -17.68 24.81
C PHE A 21 15.81 -18.74 23.78
N ASP A 22 15.04 -18.93 22.71
CA ASP A 22 15.36 -19.90 21.65
C ASP A 22 16.42 -19.32 20.70
N VAL A 23 17.56 -20.00 20.59
CA VAL A 23 18.69 -19.62 19.71
C VAL A 23 18.30 -19.55 18.22
N ARG A 24 17.19 -20.17 17.81
CA ARG A 24 16.65 -20.11 16.45
C ARG A 24 15.92 -18.79 16.16
N GLN A 25 15.61 -18.03 17.20
CA GLN A 25 14.91 -16.74 17.09
C GLN A 25 15.91 -15.63 17.32
N THR A 26 16.45 -15.06 16.26
CA THR A 26 17.46 -14.00 16.29
C THR A 26 17.01 -12.76 15.53
N GLY A 27 17.67 -11.62 15.76
CA GLY A 27 17.51 -10.41 14.96
C GLY A 27 16.42 -9.43 15.42
N PHE A 28 15.94 -9.54 16.67
CA PHE A 28 15.00 -8.55 17.23
C PHE A 28 15.32 -8.22 18.68
N ILE A 29 14.84 -7.07 19.14
CA ILE A 29 14.93 -6.61 20.52
C ILE A 29 13.51 -6.53 21.06
N GLY A 30 13.18 -7.32 22.10
CA GLY A 30 11.91 -7.31 22.82
C GLY A 30 10.97 -8.45 22.43
N GLY A 31 10.19 -8.37 21.35
CA GLY A 31 9.22 -9.37 20.95
C GLY A 31 9.15 -9.63 19.45
N GLY A 32 8.60 -10.76 19.07
CA GLY A 32 8.37 -11.14 17.68
C GLY A 32 6.94 -11.62 17.46
N VAL A 33 6.42 -11.39 16.27
CA VAL A 33 5.16 -11.96 15.81
C VAL A 33 5.46 -12.88 14.64
N ASN A 34 5.21 -14.17 14.84
CA ASN A 34 5.39 -15.17 13.79
C ASN A 34 4.03 -15.55 13.22
N ALA A 35 3.89 -15.49 11.90
CA ALA A 35 2.71 -15.94 11.20
C ALA A 35 3.00 -17.27 10.50
N ILE A 36 2.26 -18.31 10.86
CA ILE A 36 2.29 -19.60 10.19
C ILE A 36 1.26 -19.56 9.06
N THR A 37 1.71 -19.77 7.83
CA THR A 37 0.83 -19.76 6.67
C THR A 37 0.13 -21.10 6.48
N LYS A 38 -1.12 -21.05 6.01
CA LYS A 38 -1.88 -22.24 5.62
C LYS A 38 -1.12 -23.07 4.61
N SER A 39 -1.35 -24.37 4.62
CA SER A 39 -0.83 -25.35 3.67
C SER A 39 -1.96 -26.08 2.95
N GLY A 40 -1.66 -26.70 1.82
CA GLY A 40 -2.59 -27.64 1.18
C GLY A 40 -2.74 -28.92 2.01
N THR A 41 -3.89 -29.57 1.85
CA THR A 41 -4.23 -30.84 2.49
C THR A 41 -4.62 -31.88 1.44
N ASN A 42 -4.96 -33.08 1.87
CA ASN A 42 -5.46 -34.14 0.95
C ASN A 42 -6.85 -33.85 0.35
N THR A 43 -7.49 -32.76 0.80
CA THR A 43 -8.79 -32.32 0.31
C THR A 43 -8.65 -30.94 -0.30
N PHE A 44 -9.22 -30.72 -1.48
CA PHE A 44 -9.30 -29.40 -2.06
C PHE A 44 -10.21 -28.51 -1.23
N GLN A 45 -9.68 -27.36 -0.86
CA GLN A 45 -10.39 -26.31 -0.13
C GLN A 45 -10.11 -24.98 -0.81
N GLY A 46 -11.13 -24.15 -0.89
CA GLY A 46 -11.00 -22.81 -1.45
C GLY A 46 -12.01 -21.86 -0.86
N SER A 47 -11.68 -20.60 -0.90
CA SER A 47 -12.57 -19.51 -0.52
C SER A 47 -12.42 -18.34 -1.48
N ALA A 48 -13.48 -17.57 -1.64
CA ALA A 48 -13.46 -16.25 -2.22
C ALA A 48 -14.11 -15.29 -1.22
N TYR A 49 -13.53 -14.11 -1.04
CA TYR A 49 -14.00 -13.17 -0.04
C TYR A 49 -13.92 -11.73 -0.53
N ILE A 50 -14.84 -10.90 0.01
CA ILE A 50 -14.85 -9.47 -0.18
C ILE A 50 -15.05 -8.83 1.19
N TYR A 51 -14.12 -7.95 1.58
CA TYR A 51 -14.27 -7.10 2.75
C TYR A 51 -14.47 -5.67 2.31
N HIS A 52 -15.50 -5.04 2.82
CA HIS A 52 -15.77 -3.62 2.57
C HIS A 52 -15.90 -2.87 3.88
N GLN A 53 -15.22 -1.74 3.97
CA GLN A 53 -15.30 -0.81 5.09
C GLN A 53 -15.55 0.60 4.53
N ASN A 54 -16.38 1.36 5.20
CA ASN A 54 -16.57 2.77 4.93
C ASN A 54 -16.75 3.58 6.23
N GLU A 55 -16.80 4.89 6.10
CA GLU A 55 -16.93 5.83 7.21
C GLU A 55 -18.21 5.62 8.05
N ASN A 56 -19.27 5.09 7.46
CA ASN A 56 -20.55 4.84 8.14
C ASN A 56 -20.56 3.56 9.00
N MET A 57 -19.55 2.69 8.81
CA MET A 57 -19.41 1.45 9.61
C MET A 57 -18.62 1.68 10.90
N ARG A 58 -18.16 2.90 11.16
CA ARG A 58 -17.48 3.27 12.41
C ARG A 58 -18.51 3.73 13.45
N GLY A 59 -18.27 3.38 14.71
CA GLY A 59 -19.08 3.88 15.84
C GLY A 59 -19.00 5.40 15.97
N ASP A 60 -20.03 6.03 16.50
CA ASP A 60 -20.15 7.48 16.69
C ASP A 60 -19.58 7.97 18.02
N ALA A 61 -19.22 7.04 18.89
CA ALA A 61 -18.75 7.35 20.23
C ALA A 61 -17.55 6.47 20.63
N ILE A 62 -16.67 7.05 21.45
CA ILE A 62 -15.58 6.34 22.13
C ILE A 62 -15.83 6.51 23.62
N GLU A 63 -15.95 5.40 24.36
CA GLU A 63 -16.19 5.37 25.81
C GLU A 63 -17.40 6.22 26.28
N GLY A 64 -18.42 6.33 25.42
CA GLY A 64 -19.63 7.10 25.70
C GLY A 64 -19.60 8.57 25.28
N GLU A 65 -18.44 9.09 24.86
CA GLU A 65 -18.32 10.44 24.29
C GLU A 65 -18.53 10.42 22.79
N GLN A 66 -19.41 11.27 22.29
CA GLN A 66 -19.65 11.39 20.84
C GLN A 66 -18.49 12.09 20.15
N ILE A 67 -18.04 11.51 19.03
CA ILE A 67 -17.04 12.12 18.16
C ILE A 67 -17.71 13.28 17.41
N SER A 68 -17.31 14.52 17.71
CA SER A 68 -17.80 15.72 17.02
C SER A 68 -17.04 15.94 15.70
N GLY A 69 -17.76 16.41 14.67
CA GLY A 69 -17.20 16.81 13.38
C GLY A 69 -17.60 15.94 12.20
N ALA A 70 -17.42 16.47 10.99
CA ALA A 70 -17.69 15.71 9.76
C ALA A 70 -16.64 14.61 9.59
N ARG A 71 -17.10 13.39 9.32
CA ARG A 71 -16.22 12.24 9.08
C ARG A 71 -15.55 12.35 7.71
N GLU A 72 -14.26 12.11 7.71
CA GLU A 72 -13.55 11.92 6.46
C GLU A 72 -14.01 10.62 5.78
N LYS A 73 -14.15 10.69 4.46
CA LYS A 73 -14.44 9.49 3.65
C LYS A 73 -13.28 8.51 3.79
N ASP A 74 -13.56 7.36 4.34
CA ASP A 74 -12.60 6.27 4.53
C ASP A 74 -13.22 4.98 3.97
N ARG A 75 -12.94 4.74 2.70
CA ARG A 75 -13.44 3.55 2.01
C ARG A 75 -12.28 2.61 1.73
N LYS A 76 -12.52 1.35 2.00
CA LYS A 76 -11.54 0.30 1.76
C LYS A 76 -12.27 -0.94 1.30
N THR A 77 -11.87 -1.48 0.17
CA THR A 77 -12.42 -2.73 -0.33
C THR A 77 -11.30 -3.71 -0.62
N THR A 78 -11.41 -4.89 -0.07
CA THR A 78 -10.45 -6.00 -0.24
C THR A 78 -11.17 -7.15 -0.93
N TYR A 79 -10.58 -7.64 -1.99
CA TYR A 79 -11.01 -8.84 -2.73
C TYR A 79 -9.93 -9.89 -2.60
N GLY A 80 -10.32 -11.13 -2.40
CA GLY A 80 -9.33 -12.19 -2.32
C GLY A 80 -9.90 -13.57 -2.54
N PHE A 81 -8.97 -14.51 -2.70
CA PHE A 81 -9.28 -15.93 -2.79
C PHE A 81 -8.18 -16.76 -2.13
N THR A 82 -8.55 -17.95 -1.70
CA THR A 82 -7.62 -19.02 -1.31
C THR A 82 -7.96 -20.30 -2.06
N LEU A 83 -6.95 -21.08 -2.38
CA LEU A 83 -7.12 -22.41 -2.93
C LEU A 83 -5.99 -23.31 -2.40
N GLY A 84 -6.35 -24.44 -1.82
CA GLY A 84 -5.39 -25.43 -1.33
C GLY A 84 -5.86 -26.83 -1.66
N GLY A 85 -4.90 -27.75 -1.85
CA GLY A 85 -5.19 -29.16 -2.11
C GLY A 85 -3.98 -29.96 -2.54
N PRO A 86 -4.16 -31.26 -2.78
CA PRO A 86 -3.10 -32.13 -3.18
C PRO A 86 -2.84 -32.03 -4.69
N ILE A 87 -1.57 -31.84 -5.07
CA ILE A 87 -1.11 -32.19 -6.45
C ILE A 87 -0.94 -33.68 -6.56
N VAL A 88 -0.34 -34.27 -5.53
CA VAL A 88 -0.25 -35.71 -5.35
C VAL A 88 -0.69 -36.05 -3.93
N LYS A 89 -1.72 -36.88 -3.76
CA LYS A 89 -2.21 -37.29 -2.45
C LYS A 89 -1.08 -37.81 -1.56
N ASP A 90 -1.11 -37.42 -0.30
CA ASP A 90 -0.16 -37.76 0.77
C ASP A 90 1.28 -37.27 0.54
N LYS A 91 1.59 -36.73 -0.65
CA LYS A 91 2.96 -36.36 -1.02
C LYS A 91 3.20 -34.92 -1.32
N LEU A 92 2.36 -34.30 -2.15
CA LEU A 92 2.63 -32.96 -2.67
C LEU A 92 1.38 -32.13 -2.61
N PHE A 93 1.46 -31.03 -1.88
CA PHE A 93 0.36 -30.14 -1.62
C PHE A 93 0.68 -28.72 -2.09
N LEU A 94 -0.31 -28.04 -2.59
CA LEU A 94 -0.24 -26.63 -2.97
C LEU A 94 -1.26 -25.82 -2.18
N PHE A 95 -0.86 -24.63 -1.75
CA PHE A 95 -1.74 -23.59 -1.25
C PHE A 95 -1.40 -22.27 -1.95
N VAL A 96 -2.42 -21.58 -2.43
CA VAL A 96 -2.29 -20.25 -3.02
C VAL A 96 -3.31 -19.28 -2.42
N ASN A 97 -2.90 -18.03 -2.27
CA ASN A 97 -3.75 -16.92 -1.89
C ASN A 97 -3.44 -15.73 -2.78
N GLY A 98 -4.47 -15.05 -3.24
CA GLY A 98 -4.37 -13.77 -3.91
C GLY A 98 -5.30 -12.76 -3.24
N GLU A 99 -4.80 -11.56 -2.97
CA GLU A 99 -5.57 -10.47 -2.36
C GLU A 99 -5.25 -9.14 -3.04
N MET A 100 -6.29 -8.38 -3.33
CA MET A 100 -6.21 -7.02 -3.85
C MET A 100 -7.04 -6.10 -2.98
N GLN A 101 -6.43 -5.03 -2.52
CA GLN A 101 -7.10 -3.99 -1.74
C GLN A 101 -7.07 -2.68 -2.49
N LYS A 102 -8.21 -2.00 -2.53
CA LYS A 102 -8.39 -0.64 -3.07
C LYS A 102 -8.82 0.30 -1.97
N VAL A 103 -8.13 1.44 -1.88
CA VAL A 103 -8.45 2.53 -0.97
C VAL A 103 -8.60 3.79 -1.81
N PRO A 104 -9.85 4.14 -2.24
CA PRO A 104 -10.09 5.39 -2.93
C PRO A 104 -9.67 6.55 -2.04
N THR A 105 -8.75 7.35 -2.50
CA THR A 105 -8.21 8.49 -1.78
C THR A 105 -8.25 9.73 -2.67
N VAL A 106 -8.59 10.88 -2.09
CA VAL A 106 -8.50 12.18 -2.77
C VAL A 106 -7.19 12.83 -2.35
N ALA A 107 -6.30 13.03 -3.33
CA ALA A 107 -4.99 13.63 -3.07
C ALA A 107 -5.07 15.07 -2.63
N ASN A 108 -6.09 15.78 -3.08
CA ASN A 108 -6.24 17.20 -2.90
C ASN A 108 -7.66 17.55 -2.50
N ARG A 109 -7.82 18.17 -1.32
CA ARG A 109 -9.09 18.70 -0.85
C ARG A 109 -9.34 20.14 -1.28
N TRP A 110 -8.28 20.86 -1.62
CA TRP A 110 -8.36 22.24 -2.02
C TRP A 110 -9.03 22.39 -3.38
N ARG A 111 -9.83 23.40 -3.50
CA ARG A 111 -10.51 23.77 -4.73
C ARG A 111 -10.08 25.18 -5.14
N ALA A 112 -10.07 25.41 -6.42
CA ALA A 112 -9.85 26.75 -6.96
C ALA A 112 -11.02 27.68 -6.59
N SER A 113 -10.73 28.95 -6.38
CA SER A 113 -11.76 29.98 -6.22
C SER A 113 -12.25 30.51 -7.57
N GLU A 114 -13.39 31.17 -7.56
CA GLU A 114 -13.88 31.91 -8.74
C GLU A 114 -13.43 33.41 -8.72
N ASP A 115 -13.23 33.94 -7.53
CA ASP A 115 -12.98 35.37 -7.28
C ASP A 115 -11.57 35.68 -6.78
N GLY A 116 -10.74 34.67 -6.54
CA GLY A 116 -9.39 34.85 -6.00
C GLY A 116 -9.33 35.01 -4.48
N VAL A 117 -10.45 34.81 -3.78
CA VAL A 117 -10.51 34.91 -2.32
C VAL A 117 -10.33 33.50 -1.74
N ALA A 118 -9.34 33.35 -0.86
CA ALA A 118 -9.10 32.09 -0.17
C ALA A 118 -10.05 31.90 1.02
N ASP A 119 -10.49 30.66 1.23
CA ASP A 119 -11.27 30.25 2.40
C ASP A 119 -10.68 28.94 2.93
N ALA A 120 -9.88 29.04 3.98
CA ALA A 120 -9.17 27.90 4.54
C ALA A 120 -10.12 26.88 5.21
N ASP A 121 -11.22 27.34 5.79
CA ASP A 121 -12.19 26.50 6.47
C ASP A 121 -12.96 25.60 5.50
N ASN A 122 -13.16 26.09 4.27
CA ASN A 122 -13.83 25.36 3.19
C ASN A 122 -12.86 24.78 2.16
N PHE A 123 -11.55 24.82 2.39
CA PHE A 123 -10.52 24.34 1.46
C PHE A 123 -10.59 25.03 0.09
N ILE A 124 -10.74 26.33 0.06
CA ILE A 124 -10.74 27.15 -1.16
C ILE A 124 -9.41 27.91 -1.23
N SER A 125 -8.70 27.72 -2.35
CA SER A 125 -7.46 28.42 -2.64
C SER A 125 -7.72 29.79 -3.25
N ARG A 126 -6.80 30.74 -3.08
CA ARG A 126 -6.81 32.00 -3.83
C ARG A 126 -6.58 31.85 -5.32
N THR A 127 -6.02 30.71 -5.75
CA THR A 127 -5.80 30.42 -7.18
C THR A 127 -7.13 30.23 -7.87
N THR A 128 -7.35 30.97 -8.96
CA THR A 128 -8.65 30.96 -9.63
C THR A 128 -8.79 29.83 -10.64
N THR A 129 -10.03 29.36 -10.82
CA THR A 129 -10.40 28.42 -11.90
C THR A 129 -9.95 28.95 -13.26
N ALA A 130 -10.13 30.25 -13.52
CA ALA A 130 -9.77 30.89 -14.78
C ALA A 130 -8.25 30.84 -15.04
N ASP A 131 -7.43 31.11 -14.03
CA ASP A 131 -5.97 31.07 -14.18
C ASP A 131 -5.47 29.63 -14.39
N LEU A 132 -6.02 28.67 -13.65
CA LEU A 132 -5.67 27.25 -13.82
C LEU A 132 -6.05 26.72 -15.21
N GLN A 133 -7.24 27.06 -15.68
CA GLN A 133 -7.67 26.67 -17.02
C GLN A 133 -6.78 27.28 -18.10
N LYS A 134 -6.45 28.56 -17.98
CA LYS A 134 -5.54 29.27 -18.91
C LYS A 134 -4.16 28.62 -18.95
N VAL A 135 -3.62 28.22 -17.82
CA VAL A 135 -2.32 27.52 -17.76
C VAL A 135 -2.42 26.15 -18.41
N SER A 136 -3.44 25.37 -18.08
CA SER A 136 -3.66 24.05 -18.67
C SER A 136 -3.78 24.11 -20.20
N ASP A 137 -4.62 25.02 -20.70
CA ASP A 137 -4.83 25.21 -22.14
C ASP A 137 -3.54 25.65 -22.86
N TYR A 138 -2.81 26.60 -22.27
CA TYR A 138 -1.54 27.07 -22.83
C TYR A 138 -0.50 25.96 -22.93
N VAL A 139 -0.35 25.17 -21.85
CA VAL A 139 0.63 24.07 -21.82
C VAL A 139 0.24 22.97 -22.82
N LYS A 140 -1.05 22.66 -22.90
CA LYS A 140 -1.56 21.68 -23.88
C LYS A 140 -1.39 22.14 -25.31
N GLN A 141 -1.71 23.40 -25.61
CA GLN A 141 -1.60 23.95 -26.96
C GLN A 141 -0.16 24.08 -27.41
N LYS A 142 0.73 24.56 -26.52
CA LYS A 142 2.11 24.87 -26.88
C LYS A 142 3.04 23.66 -26.86
N TYR A 143 2.82 22.74 -25.91
CA TYR A 143 3.73 21.62 -25.65
C TYR A 143 3.08 20.24 -25.83
N GLY A 144 1.77 20.17 -26.08
CA GLY A 144 1.03 18.92 -26.18
C GLY A 144 0.86 18.17 -24.84
N TYR A 145 1.27 18.79 -23.73
CA TYR A 145 1.26 18.16 -22.42
C TYR A 145 -0.09 18.34 -21.71
N ASP A 146 -0.62 17.24 -21.16
CA ASP A 146 -1.82 17.25 -20.33
C ASP A 146 -1.43 17.44 -18.86
N THR A 147 -1.93 18.48 -18.22
CA THR A 147 -1.68 18.78 -16.80
C THR A 147 -2.47 17.90 -15.86
N GLY A 148 -3.50 17.22 -16.35
CA GLY A 148 -4.49 16.56 -15.53
C GLY A 148 -5.45 17.54 -14.84
N SER A 149 -6.32 17.02 -13.98
CA SER A 149 -7.28 17.81 -13.20
C SER A 149 -6.56 18.70 -12.16
N TYR A 150 -7.18 19.79 -11.79
CA TYR A 150 -6.74 20.65 -10.69
C TYR A 150 -7.71 20.66 -9.49
N ASN A 151 -8.88 20.06 -9.63
CA ASN A 151 -9.88 19.95 -8.55
C ASN A 151 -10.11 18.47 -8.17
N SER A 152 -10.01 18.16 -6.87
CA SER A 152 -10.44 16.88 -6.29
C SER A 152 -9.99 15.63 -7.08
N PHE A 153 -8.76 15.63 -7.58
CA PHE A 153 -8.25 14.51 -8.37
C PHE A 153 -7.97 13.28 -7.51
N PRO A 154 -8.26 12.08 -8.02
CA PRO A 154 -8.07 10.84 -7.28
C PRO A 154 -6.59 10.51 -7.11
N ALA A 155 -6.28 9.89 -5.99
CA ALA A 155 -4.98 9.29 -5.69
C ALA A 155 -5.18 7.92 -5.05
N ASP A 156 -5.88 7.05 -5.75
CA ASP A 156 -6.30 5.75 -5.24
C ASP A 156 -5.07 4.92 -4.86
N GLU A 157 -5.06 4.46 -3.61
CA GLU A 157 -4.04 3.54 -3.14
C GLU A 157 -4.45 2.11 -3.46
N SER A 158 -3.48 1.29 -3.77
CA SER A 158 -3.70 -0.13 -4.03
C SER A 158 -2.66 -1.00 -3.35
N ASN A 159 -3.11 -2.16 -2.89
CA ASN A 159 -2.24 -3.16 -2.30
C ASN A 159 -2.56 -4.52 -2.92
N TYR A 160 -1.54 -5.20 -3.42
CA TYR A 160 -1.63 -6.53 -3.99
C TYR A 160 -0.78 -7.48 -3.17
N LYS A 161 -1.33 -8.64 -2.84
CA LYS A 161 -0.62 -9.70 -2.15
C LYS A 161 -0.86 -11.01 -2.87
N PHE A 162 0.20 -11.77 -3.01
CA PHE A 162 0.13 -13.13 -3.52
C PHE A 162 1.04 -14.03 -2.69
N LEU A 163 0.53 -15.19 -2.31
CA LEU A 163 1.27 -16.21 -1.60
C LEU A 163 1.06 -17.54 -2.30
N ALA A 164 2.15 -18.25 -2.54
CA ALA A 164 2.12 -19.66 -2.97
C ALA A 164 3.01 -20.47 -2.03
N ARG A 165 2.49 -21.59 -1.56
CA ARG A 165 3.20 -22.55 -0.71
C ARG A 165 3.07 -23.94 -1.28
N LEU A 166 4.19 -24.62 -1.40
CA LEU A 166 4.29 -26.01 -1.83
C LEU A 166 4.90 -26.82 -0.70
N ASP A 167 4.18 -27.83 -0.25
CA ASP A 167 4.64 -28.77 0.78
C ASP A 167 4.84 -30.16 0.14
N TRP A 168 6.06 -30.67 0.23
CA TRP A 168 6.44 -31.93 -0.37
C TRP A 168 6.98 -32.91 0.68
N ASN A 169 6.25 -34.00 0.89
CA ASN A 169 6.69 -35.16 1.64
C ASN A 169 7.56 -36.02 0.73
N ILE A 170 8.86 -35.72 0.63
CA ILE A 170 9.82 -36.40 -0.22
C ILE A 170 9.88 -37.87 0.18
N THR A 171 10.03 -38.10 1.49
CA THR A 171 9.94 -39.40 2.17
C THR A 171 9.26 -39.21 3.52
N ASN A 172 9.03 -40.30 4.27
CA ASN A 172 8.52 -40.18 5.65
C ASN A 172 9.45 -39.40 6.60
N ASN A 173 10.72 -39.28 6.22
CA ASN A 173 11.73 -38.60 7.02
C ASN A 173 12.17 -37.23 6.48
N HIS A 174 11.76 -36.86 5.28
CA HIS A 174 12.17 -35.63 4.63
C HIS A 174 10.96 -34.84 4.12
N HIS A 175 10.77 -33.65 4.67
CA HIS A 175 9.67 -32.75 4.33
C HIS A 175 10.25 -31.43 3.85
N LEU A 176 9.86 -31.00 2.66
CA LEU A 176 10.26 -29.72 2.05
C LEU A 176 9.05 -28.80 1.97
N ALA A 177 9.17 -27.58 2.47
CA ALA A 177 8.24 -26.49 2.23
C ALA A 177 8.92 -25.39 1.41
N LEU A 178 8.33 -25.03 0.29
CA LEU A 178 8.71 -23.89 -0.52
C LEU A 178 7.62 -22.83 -0.40
N ARG A 179 8.00 -21.56 -0.23
CA ARG A 179 7.06 -20.47 -0.15
C ARG A 179 7.55 -19.29 -0.98
N TYR A 180 6.65 -18.74 -1.74
CA TYR A 180 6.82 -17.46 -2.42
C TYR A 180 5.78 -16.48 -1.94
N ASN A 181 6.22 -15.29 -1.56
CA ASN A 181 5.35 -14.18 -1.17
C ASN A 181 5.69 -12.96 -2.03
N TYR A 182 4.65 -12.35 -2.58
CA TYR A 182 4.72 -11.12 -3.35
C TYR A 182 3.79 -10.09 -2.73
N THR A 183 4.30 -8.88 -2.53
CA THR A 183 3.49 -7.72 -2.19
C THR A 183 3.84 -6.55 -3.07
N LYS A 184 2.82 -5.80 -3.48
CA LYS A 184 2.99 -4.50 -4.13
C LYS A 184 2.03 -3.51 -3.49
N ASN A 185 2.56 -2.44 -2.95
CA ASN A 185 1.79 -1.33 -2.40
C ASN A 185 2.08 -0.07 -3.20
N ARG A 186 1.03 0.59 -3.69
CA ARG A 186 1.14 1.90 -4.38
C ARG A 186 0.46 2.96 -3.55
N VAL A 187 1.18 4.03 -3.26
CA VAL A 187 0.67 5.25 -2.65
C VAL A 187 1.03 6.45 -3.51
N TRP A 188 0.18 7.48 -3.48
CA TRP A 188 0.41 8.72 -4.19
C TRP A 188 0.91 9.80 -3.24
N ASN A 189 1.82 10.61 -3.73
CA ASN A 189 2.40 11.71 -3.00
C ASN A 189 2.25 13.01 -3.79
N ALA A 190 1.93 14.08 -3.07
CA ALA A 190 1.96 15.42 -3.62
C ALA A 190 3.40 15.86 -3.94
N PRO A 191 3.59 16.82 -4.85
CA PRO A 191 4.88 17.43 -5.10
C PRO A 191 5.52 17.95 -3.84
N ASN A 192 6.85 17.87 -3.77
CA ASN A 192 7.59 18.32 -2.60
C ASN A 192 7.28 19.79 -2.28
N PRO A 193 6.89 20.11 -1.02
CA PRO A 193 6.60 21.48 -0.58
C PRO A 193 7.85 22.37 -0.42
N SER A 194 9.04 21.87 -0.73
CA SER A 194 10.32 22.56 -0.50
C SER A 194 10.64 23.70 -1.49
N SER A 195 9.74 24.05 -2.40
CA SER A 195 9.93 25.26 -3.21
C SER A 195 9.88 26.52 -2.36
N MET A 196 10.72 27.45 -2.73
CA MET A 196 10.90 28.71 -2.03
C MET A 196 9.84 29.69 -2.51
N ASP A 197 9.09 30.24 -1.59
CA ASP A 197 8.27 31.42 -1.85
C ASP A 197 9.00 32.65 -1.29
N GLY A 198 9.40 33.57 -2.16
CA GLY A 198 10.15 34.77 -1.77
C GLY A 198 11.44 34.48 -1.00
N GLY A 199 12.08 33.33 -1.19
CA GLY A 199 13.28 32.92 -0.47
C GLY A 199 13.01 32.17 0.84
N THR A 200 11.76 32.00 1.24
CA THR A 200 11.38 31.30 2.46
C THR A 200 10.77 29.93 2.12
N ARG A 201 11.23 28.90 2.78
CA ARG A 201 10.65 27.56 2.66
C ARG A 201 9.24 27.57 3.23
N MET A 202 8.24 27.41 2.39
CA MET A 202 6.87 27.25 2.86
C MET A 202 6.72 25.89 3.51
N SER A 203 6.20 25.84 4.71
CA SER A 203 5.86 24.60 5.44
C SER A 203 4.54 23.97 4.97
N GLY A 204 4.06 24.32 3.81
CA GLY A 204 2.79 23.86 3.26
C GLY A 204 2.97 23.03 1.99
N ALA A 205 1.98 22.22 1.70
CA ALA A 205 1.88 21.56 0.40
C ALA A 205 1.76 22.63 -0.69
N ARG A 206 2.25 22.34 -1.90
CA ARG A 206 2.04 23.17 -3.11
C ARG A 206 0.56 23.33 -3.47
N THR A 207 -0.30 22.72 -2.70
CA THR A 207 -1.75 22.83 -2.76
C THR A 207 -2.24 23.27 -1.38
N SER A 208 -2.70 24.50 -1.28
CA SER A 208 -3.08 25.17 -0.03
C SER A 208 -4.02 26.35 -0.30
N GLN A 209 -4.34 27.12 0.72
CA GLN A 209 -5.05 28.38 0.53
C GLN A 209 -4.33 29.39 -0.41
N TYR A 210 -3.03 29.21 -0.64
CA TYR A 210 -2.22 30.15 -1.44
C TYR A 210 -1.94 29.67 -2.86
N SER A 211 -1.97 28.35 -3.09
CA SER A 211 -1.53 27.75 -4.35
C SER A 211 -2.28 26.49 -4.68
N MET A 212 -2.32 26.14 -5.97
CA MET A 212 -2.90 24.91 -6.47
C MET A 212 -1.87 24.16 -7.31
N SER A 213 -2.01 22.84 -7.38
CA SER A 213 -1.23 21.97 -8.28
C SER A 213 -2.14 21.11 -9.14
N PHE A 214 -1.64 20.71 -10.29
CA PHE A 214 -2.32 19.78 -11.19
C PHE A 214 -2.06 18.34 -10.81
N ALA A 215 -2.98 17.44 -11.16
CA ALA A 215 -2.89 16.02 -10.85
C ALA A 215 -1.61 15.38 -11.38
N ASN A 216 -1.19 15.74 -12.60
CA ASN A 216 -0.01 15.16 -13.24
C ASN A 216 1.32 15.66 -12.63
N SER A 217 1.30 16.55 -11.65
CA SER A 217 2.49 16.90 -10.85
C SER A 217 2.75 15.92 -9.70
N MET A 218 1.81 15.01 -9.41
CA MET A 218 1.97 14.00 -8.38
C MET A 218 2.89 12.86 -8.82
N TYR A 219 3.41 12.14 -7.84
CA TYR A 219 4.17 10.93 -8.07
C TYR A 219 3.68 9.78 -7.20
N SER A 220 3.78 8.57 -7.72
CA SER A 220 3.53 7.36 -6.96
C SER A 220 4.81 6.83 -6.32
N MET A 221 4.65 6.10 -5.21
CA MET A 221 5.68 5.24 -4.64
C MET A 221 5.14 3.81 -4.64
N ASP A 222 5.81 2.95 -5.41
CA ASP A 222 5.52 1.53 -5.47
C ASP A 222 6.54 0.79 -4.61
N ASN A 223 6.09 0.19 -3.51
CA ASN A 223 6.89 -0.71 -2.70
C ASN A 223 6.60 -2.14 -3.16
N ILE A 224 7.59 -2.82 -3.71
CA ILE A 224 7.45 -4.16 -4.28
C ILE A 224 8.37 -5.10 -3.52
N VAL A 225 7.82 -6.18 -2.98
CA VAL A 225 8.60 -7.17 -2.25
C VAL A 225 8.35 -8.55 -2.84
N HIS A 226 9.45 -9.25 -3.15
CA HIS A 226 9.49 -10.66 -3.49
C HIS A 226 10.24 -11.39 -2.40
N SER A 227 9.63 -12.40 -1.80
CA SER A 227 10.26 -13.23 -0.77
C SER A 227 10.11 -14.70 -1.10
N PHE A 228 11.23 -15.40 -1.10
CA PHE A 228 11.28 -16.85 -1.28
C PHE A 228 11.80 -17.48 0.00
N SER A 229 11.21 -18.58 0.43
CA SER A 229 11.76 -19.39 1.52
C SER A 229 11.72 -20.86 1.18
N LEU A 230 12.74 -21.57 1.61
CA LEU A 230 12.88 -23.01 1.55
C LEU A 230 13.13 -23.52 2.97
N ASP A 231 12.34 -24.47 3.41
CA ASP A 231 12.45 -25.12 4.70
C ASP A 231 12.47 -26.64 4.49
N LEU A 232 13.63 -27.27 4.69
CA LEU A 232 13.81 -28.71 4.59
C LEU A 232 14.02 -29.29 5.99
N ASN A 233 13.04 -30.05 6.43
CA ASN A 233 13.09 -30.80 7.68
C ASN A 233 13.44 -32.27 7.39
N SER A 234 14.50 -32.76 8.01
CA SER A 234 15.04 -34.10 7.80
C SER A 234 15.27 -34.82 9.12
N ARG A 235 14.69 -36.01 9.25
CA ARG A 235 15.03 -36.96 10.31
C ARG A 235 16.09 -37.91 9.79
N LEU A 236 17.35 -37.66 10.16
CA LEU A 236 18.50 -38.42 9.64
C LEU A 236 18.67 -39.77 10.32
N THR A 237 18.39 -39.82 11.62
CA THR A 237 18.36 -41.06 12.42
C THR A 237 17.25 -40.98 13.45
N GLU A 238 17.08 -41.98 14.31
CA GLU A 238 16.08 -41.96 15.38
C GLU A 238 16.32 -40.80 16.37
N ASN A 239 17.60 -40.40 16.56
CA ASN A 239 18.00 -39.39 17.54
C ASN A 239 18.57 -38.12 16.91
N LEU A 240 18.57 -38.00 15.57
CA LEU A 240 19.17 -36.86 14.87
C LEU A 240 18.19 -36.30 13.85
N SER A 241 17.80 -35.05 14.05
CA SER A 241 17.01 -34.29 13.10
C SER A 241 17.79 -33.05 12.67
N ASN A 242 17.56 -32.63 11.43
CA ASN A 242 18.13 -31.42 10.85
C ASN A 242 17.02 -30.56 10.23
N GLN A 243 17.12 -29.25 10.38
CA GLN A 243 16.32 -28.28 9.66
C GLN A 243 17.28 -27.39 8.87
N PHE A 244 17.06 -27.32 7.57
CA PHE A 244 17.74 -26.38 6.69
C PHE A 244 16.74 -25.34 6.22
N LEU A 245 16.97 -24.07 6.61
CA LEU A 245 16.14 -22.93 6.25
C LEU A 245 16.95 -21.95 5.39
N ALA A 246 16.45 -21.62 4.21
CA ALA A 246 17.00 -20.58 3.35
C ALA A 246 15.92 -19.59 2.97
N THR A 247 16.22 -18.29 3.07
CA THR A 247 15.32 -17.23 2.67
C THR A 247 16.03 -16.23 1.79
N TYR A 248 15.30 -15.72 0.80
CA TYR A 248 15.75 -14.63 -0.07
C TYR A 248 14.63 -13.62 -0.20
N THR A 249 14.93 -12.35 0.08
CA THR A 249 13.98 -11.26 -0.07
C THR A 249 14.58 -10.15 -0.92
N LYS A 250 13.85 -9.74 -1.94
CA LYS A 250 14.15 -8.57 -2.76
C LYS A 250 13.05 -7.54 -2.53
N ALA A 251 13.44 -6.33 -2.15
CA ALA A 251 12.56 -5.19 -1.99
C ALA A 251 12.99 -4.08 -2.95
N ASP A 252 12.05 -3.57 -3.73
CA ASP A 252 12.26 -2.46 -4.65
C ASP A 252 11.28 -1.33 -4.30
N ASP A 253 11.80 -0.12 -4.12
CA ASP A 253 11.01 1.10 -3.95
C ASP A 253 11.14 1.91 -5.22
N VAL A 254 10.06 1.99 -5.99
CA VAL A 254 10.04 2.64 -7.29
C VAL A 254 9.17 3.88 -7.25
N ARG A 255 9.77 5.04 -7.60
CA ARG A 255 9.00 6.25 -7.84
C ARG A 255 8.49 6.24 -9.27
N GLY A 256 7.20 6.50 -9.46
CA GLY A 256 6.55 6.55 -10.77
C GLY A 256 5.66 7.78 -10.92
N THR A 257 5.18 8.00 -12.13
CA THR A 257 4.15 8.97 -12.47
C THR A 257 3.28 8.41 -13.57
N ASP A 258 2.02 8.82 -13.63
CA ASP A 258 1.11 8.49 -14.74
C ASP A 258 1.12 9.58 -15.82
N SER A 259 1.93 10.64 -15.63
CA SER A 259 2.09 11.73 -16.60
C SER A 259 3.21 11.45 -17.59
N ASP A 260 3.16 12.12 -18.75
CA ASP A 260 4.29 12.23 -19.65
C ASP A 260 5.43 13.04 -19.03
N GLU A 261 6.63 12.92 -19.58
CA GLU A 261 7.78 13.71 -19.15
C GLU A 261 7.57 15.19 -19.46
N PHE A 262 7.56 16.00 -18.42
CA PHE A 262 7.44 17.45 -18.52
C PHE A 262 8.23 18.13 -17.38
N PRO A 263 8.86 19.28 -17.62
CA PRO A 263 9.56 20.04 -16.58
C PRO A 263 8.60 20.42 -15.44
N PHE A 264 9.09 20.31 -14.22
CA PHE A 264 8.35 20.83 -13.07
C PHE A 264 8.45 22.37 -13.07
N ILE A 265 7.30 23.07 -13.09
CA ILE A 265 7.23 24.52 -13.21
C ILE A 265 6.38 25.06 -12.05
N ASP A 266 6.94 26.00 -11.29
CA ASP A 266 6.18 26.83 -10.36
C ASP A 266 5.79 28.12 -11.06
N ILE A 267 4.52 28.51 -10.94
CA ILE A 267 4.00 29.78 -11.42
C ILE A 267 3.90 30.70 -10.20
N LEU A 268 4.48 31.89 -10.35
CA LEU A 268 4.47 32.90 -9.30
C LEU A 268 3.50 34.03 -9.66
N LYS A 269 2.74 34.47 -8.66
CA LYS A 269 1.92 35.69 -8.70
C LYS A 269 2.23 36.51 -7.45
N ASP A 270 2.60 37.77 -7.63
CA ASP A 270 3.00 38.68 -6.54
C ASP A 270 4.20 38.13 -5.71
N ASN A 271 5.17 37.52 -6.38
CA ASN A 271 6.33 36.85 -5.80
C ASN A 271 6.00 35.63 -4.88
N GLN A 272 4.82 35.08 -4.98
CA GLN A 272 4.39 33.90 -4.24
C GLN A 272 3.94 32.78 -5.20
N ILE A 273 4.11 31.53 -4.79
CA ILE A 273 3.56 30.39 -5.54
C ILE A 273 2.03 30.55 -5.61
N TYR A 274 1.52 30.29 -6.80
CA TYR A 274 0.13 30.52 -7.13
C TYR A 274 -0.61 29.28 -7.61
#